data_b5ff5e51f0f4c1bb47c9bdb4b5668a93
#
_entry.id   b5ff5e51f0f4c1bb47c9bdb4b5668a93
#
_cell.length_a   1.000
_cell.length_b   1.000
_cell.length_c   1.000
_cell.angle_alpha   90.00
_cell.angle_beta   90.00
_cell.angle_gamma   90.00
#
_symmetry.space_group_name_H-M   'P 1'
#
loop_
_entity.id
_entity.type
_entity.pdbx_description
1 polymer ?
#
loop_
_entity_poly.entity_id
_entity_poly.type
_entity_poly.pdbx_seq_one_letter_code
_entity_poly.pdbx_strand_id
1 'polypeptide(L)'
;MRVEYDRDTCIGMFQCVAEWDGFERDEDAGKAVLVDGEETEADTFVQEVPEDAEFDAKFAARSCPVDAIAVYDDDGEQLIP
;
A
#
# COMPACT_ATOMS: atom_id res chain seq x y z
N MET A 1 -0.37 12.93 -1.87
CA MET A 1 -0.79 11.61 -2.34
C MET A 1 -0.89 10.66 -1.15
N ARG A 2 -1.88 9.82 -1.13
CA ARG A 2 -2.17 8.91 -0.02
C ARG A 2 -2.27 7.48 -0.53
N VAL A 3 -1.67 6.54 0.21
CA VAL A 3 -1.82 5.10 -0.03
C VAL A 3 -2.78 4.54 1.01
N GLU A 4 -3.72 3.73 0.56
CA GLU A 4 -4.64 3.00 1.42
C GLU A 4 -4.45 1.51 1.16
N TYR A 5 -4.17 0.75 2.23
CA TYR A 5 -3.83 -0.67 2.14
C TYR A 5 -4.84 -1.50 2.94
N ASP A 6 -5.44 -2.48 2.27
CA ASP A 6 -6.35 -3.44 2.88
C ASP A 6 -5.58 -4.74 3.15
N ARG A 7 -5.17 -4.91 4.41
CA ARG A 7 -4.41 -6.09 4.83
C ARG A 7 -5.22 -7.37 4.72
N ASP A 8 -6.52 -7.30 4.90
CA ASP A 8 -7.40 -8.47 4.82
C ASP A 8 -7.42 -9.05 3.41
N THR A 9 -7.36 -8.19 2.40
CA THR A 9 -7.36 -8.59 0.98
C THR A 9 -5.99 -9.10 0.53
N CYS A 10 -4.90 -8.69 1.19
CA CYS A 10 -3.53 -9.06 0.81
C CYS A 10 -3.34 -10.58 0.85
N ILE A 11 -2.68 -11.12 -0.18
CA ILE A 11 -2.39 -12.56 -0.28
C ILE A 11 -0.91 -12.90 -0.10
N GLY A 12 -0.09 -11.93 0.29
CA GLY A 12 1.32 -12.18 0.61
C GLY A 12 2.23 -12.37 -0.60
N MET A 13 1.91 -11.77 -1.74
CA MET A 13 2.78 -11.82 -2.92
C MET A 13 4.07 -11.04 -2.74
N PHE A 14 4.06 -10.01 -1.88
CA PHE A 14 5.21 -9.17 -1.54
C PHE A 14 5.83 -8.40 -2.70
N GLN A 15 5.17 -8.29 -3.83
CA GLN A 15 5.69 -7.50 -4.94
C GLN A 15 5.76 -6.01 -4.59
N CYS A 16 4.80 -5.53 -3.80
CA CYS A 16 4.81 -4.14 -3.33
C CYS A 16 6.07 -3.83 -2.50
N VAL A 17 6.56 -4.80 -1.74
CA VAL A 17 7.78 -4.63 -0.94
C VAL A 17 9.00 -4.41 -1.83
N ALA A 18 9.06 -5.11 -2.96
CA ALA A 18 10.15 -4.96 -3.93
C ALA A 18 10.09 -3.62 -4.66
N GLU A 19 8.89 -3.06 -4.83
CA GLU A 19 8.70 -1.84 -5.61
C GLU A 19 8.82 -0.56 -4.77
N TRP A 20 8.56 -0.64 -3.46
CA TRP A 20 8.57 0.54 -2.60
C TRP A 20 8.89 0.17 -1.15
N ASP A 21 9.82 0.93 -0.54
CA ASP A 21 10.26 0.71 0.84
C ASP A 21 9.18 1.02 1.88
N GLY A 22 8.05 1.60 1.49
CA GLY A 22 6.93 1.85 2.39
C GLY A 22 6.22 0.60 2.87
N PHE A 23 6.49 -0.55 2.26
CA PHE A 23 5.99 -1.84 2.67
C PHE A 23 7.11 -2.75 3.17
N GLU A 24 6.81 -3.59 4.14
CA GLU A 24 7.71 -4.65 4.61
C GLU A 24 6.98 -5.98 4.59
N ARG A 25 7.77 -7.06 4.62
CA ARG A 25 7.23 -8.41 4.68
C ARG A 25 6.91 -8.77 6.13
N ASP A 26 5.73 -9.33 6.33
CA ASP A 26 5.40 -10.06 7.56
C ASP A 26 5.17 -11.51 7.18
N GLU A 27 6.24 -12.29 7.20
CA GLU A 27 6.19 -13.69 6.78
C GLU A 27 5.38 -14.56 7.73
N ASP A 28 5.31 -14.18 9.00
CA ASP A 28 4.52 -14.92 9.99
C ASP A 28 3.02 -14.79 9.71
N ALA A 29 2.58 -13.62 9.30
CA ALA A 29 1.18 -13.38 8.93
C ALA A 29 0.89 -13.71 7.45
N GLY A 30 1.94 -13.83 6.62
CA GLY A 30 1.79 -14.03 5.19
C GLY A 30 1.21 -12.82 4.49
N LYS A 31 1.51 -11.62 4.99
CA LYS A 31 0.97 -10.36 4.48
C LYS A 31 2.01 -9.26 4.53
N ALA A 32 1.85 -8.24 3.68
CA ALA A 32 2.68 -7.06 3.73
C ALA A 32 2.24 -6.14 4.88
N VAL A 33 3.15 -5.29 5.33
CA VAL A 33 2.88 -4.26 6.34
C VAL A 33 3.23 -2.91 5.74
N LEU A 34 2.31 -1.94 5.88
CA LEU A 34 2.56 -0.55 5.53
C LEU A 34 3.28 0.10 6.71
N VAL A 35 4.59 0.36 6.55
CA VAL A 35 5.52 0.66 7.65
C VAL A 35 5.06 1.83 8.52
N ASP A 36 4.71 2.95 7.87
CA ASP A 36 4.25 4.16 8.57
C ASP A 36 2.73 4.30 8.51
N GLY A 37 2.03 3.23 8.18
CA GLY A 37 0.58 3.24 8.04
C GLY A 37 -0.13 3.40 9.37
N GLU A 38 -1.21 4.16 9.35
CA GLU A 38 -2.11 4.31 10.48
C GLU A 38 -3.37 3.50 10.22
N GLU A 39 -3.75 2.64 11.14
CA GLU A 39 -4.97 1.85 10.99
C GLU A 39 -6.20 2.74 11.24
N THR A 40 -7.03 2.90 10.21
CA THR A 40 -8.25 3.73 10.26
C THR A 40 -9.50 2.90 10.51
N GLU A 41 -9.53 1.69 9.97
CA GLU A 41 -10.58 0.70 10.19
C GLU A 41 -9.91 -0.65 10.37
N ALA A 42 -10.66 -1.67 10.74
CA ALA A 42 -10.09 -3.01 10.92
C ALA A 42 -9.36 -3.44 9.64
N ASP A 43 -8.06 -3.73 9.76
CA ASP A 43 -7.17 -4.17 8.69
C ASP A 43 -6.99 -3.17 7.52
N THR A 44 -7.42 -1.92 7.68
CA THR A 44 -7.20 -0.85 6.69
C THR A 44 -6.19 0.15 7.23
N PHE A 45 -5.11 0.37 6.47
CA PHE A 45 -4.00 1.25 6.84
C PHE A 45 -3.84 2.34 5.81
N VAL A 46 -3.54 3.56 6.27
CA VAL A 46 -3.39 4.74 5.42
C VAL A 46 -2.05 5.40 5.71
N GLN A 47 -1.36 5.84 4.67
CA GLN A 47 -0.10 6.57 4.81
C GLN A 47 -0.01 7.67 3.77
N GLU A 48 0.42 8.86 4.21
CA GLU A 48 0.80 9.93 3.30
C GLU A 48 2.12 9.58 2.62
N VAL A 49 2.19 9.79 1.32
CA VAL A 49 3.37 9.47 0.51
C VAL A 49 4.15 10.74 0.21
N PRO A 50 5.46 10.80 0.55
CA PRO A 50 6.30 11.92 0.18
C PRO A 50 6.38 12.08 -1.33
N GLU A 51 6.62 13.31 -1.82
CA GLU A 51 6.70 13.58 -3.25
C GLU A 51 7.72 12.72 -3.97
N ASP A 52 8.87 12.48 -3.34
CA ASP A 52 9.95 11.68 -3.94
C ASP A 52 9.66 10.19 -3.99
N ALA A 53 8.62 9.72 -3.31
CA ALA A 53 8.20 8.32 -3.29
C ALA A 53 6.90 8.05 -4.06
N GLU A 54 6.28 9.06 -4.64
CA GLU A 54 4.97 8.90 -5.32
C GLU A 54 5.03 7.89 -6.45
N PHE A 55 6.08 7.93 -7.23
CA PHE A 55 6.25 7.03 -8.37
C PHE A 55 6.38 5.57 -7.90
N ASP A 56 7.22 5.34 -6.89
CA ASP A 56 7.42 4.00 -6.33
C ASP A 56 6.15 3.45 -5.67
N ALA A 57 5.41 4.30 -4.96
CA ALA A 57 4.15 3.92 -4.34
C ALA A 57 3.11 3.52 -5.38
N LYS A 58 3.04 4.22 -6.51
CA LYS A 58 2.14 3.86 -7.61
C LYS A 58 2.51 2.50 -8.21
N PHE A 59 3.79 2.23 -8.42
CA PHE A 59 4.22 0.93 -8.90
C PHE A 59 3.88 -0.18 -7.92
N ALA A 60 4.10 0.05 -6.64
CA ALA A 60 3.75 -0.92 -5.61
C ALA A 60 2.25 -1.25 -5.66
N ALA A 61 1.41 -0.24 -5.77
CA ALA A 61 -0.03 -0.44 -5.87
C ALA A 61 -0.43 -1.23 -7.11
N ARG A 62 0.18 -0.92 -8.25
CA ARG A 62 -0.10 -1.62 -9.51
C ARG A 62 0.36 -3.07 -9.50
N SER A 63 1.39 -3.39 -8.71
CA SER A 63 1.92 -4.75 -8.64
C SER A 63 1.02 -5.71 -7.86
N CYS A 64 0.08 -5.18 -7.09
CA CYS A 64 -0.80 -6.02 -6.26
C CYS A 64 -1.87 -6.67 -7.13
N PRO A 65 -1.89 -8.02 -7.25
CA PRO A 65 -2.84 -8.70 -8.14
C PRO A 65 -4.27 -8.76 -7.61
N VAL A 66 -4.46 -8.44 -6.34
CA VAL A 66 -5.77 -8.49 -5.68
C VAL A 66 -6.31 -7.10 -5.32
N ASP A 67 -5.67 -6.05 -5.81
CA ASP A 67 -6.10 -4.67 -5.58
C ASP A 67 -6.24 -4.30 -4.09
N ALA A 68 -5.37 -4.87 -3.25
CA ALA A 68 -5.35 -4.57 -1.82
C ALA A 68 -4.80 -3.16 -1.53
N ILE A 69 -4.17 -2.53 -2.50
CA ILE A 69 -3.52 -1.23 -2.37
C ILE A 69 -4.19 -0.24 -3.31
N ALA A 70 -4.66 0.86 -2.76
CA ALA A 70 -5.23 1.97 -3.53
C ALA A 70 -4.39 3.23 -3.32
N VAL A 71 -4.31 4.07 -4.34
CA VAL A 71 -3.59 5.35 -4.28
C VAL A 71 -4.56 6.47 -4.62
N TYR A 72 -4.56 7.51 -3.80
CA TYR A 72 -5.39 8.69 -3.96
C TYR A 72 -4.53 9.94 -4.06
N ASP A 73 -4.97 10.90 -4.89
CA ASP A 73 -4.30 12.20 -4.98
C ASP A 73 -4.71 13.11 -3.80
N ASP A 74 -4.20 14.34 -3.80
CA ASP A 74 -4.48 15.30 -2.73
C ASP A 74 -5.95 15.75 -2.71
N ASP A 75 -6.66 15.59 -3.81
CA ASP A 75 -8.09 15.91 -3.93
C ASP A 75 -8.99 14.74 -3.52
N GLY A 76 -8.39 13.61 -3.19
CA GLY A 76 -9.12 12.40 -2.82
C GLY A 76 -9.57 11.55 -4.01
N GLU A 77 -9.10 11.85 -5.20
CA GLU A 77 -9.40 11.07 -6.40
C GLU A 77 -8.54 9.81 -6.45
N GLN A 78 -9.16 8.68 -6.69
CA GLN A 78 -8.44 7.40 -6.76
C GLN A 78 -7.66 7.29 -8.07
N LEU A 79 -6.36 7.16 -7.96
CA LEU A 79 -5.46 7.03 -9.11
C LEU A 79 -5.20 5.57 -9.48
N ILE A 80 -5.14 4.68 -8.49
CA ILE A 80 -4.86 3.24 -8.63
C ILE A 80 -5.76 2.46 -7.67
N PRO A 81 -6.30 1.37 -8.04
CA PRO A 81 -6.35 0.76 -9.35
C PRO A 81 -7.20 1.47 -10.37
#